data_23a971e40185fd7c54cfdba3087b0148
#
_entry.id   23a971e40185fd7c54cfdba3087b0148
#
_cell.length_a   1.000
_cell.length_b   1.000
_cell.length_c   1.000
_cell.angle_alpha   90.00
_cell.angle_beta   90.00
_cell.angle_gamma   90.00
#
_symmetry.space_group_name_H-M   'P 1'
#
loop_
_entity.id
_entity.type
_entity.pdbx_description
1 polymer ?
#
loop_
_entity_poly.entity_id
_entity_poly.type
_entity_poly.pdbx_seq_one_letter_code
_entity_poly.pdbx_strand_id
1 'polypeptide(L)'
;MNYKKSLAALAIAAFSVGAQAQTEIQWWHSMGGALGEWVNDQAKDFNASQKDYKIVPTFKGGYDESMTAAIAAFRSGNAPHILQVFEVGTATMMASKGAIVPVGKVMQDAGLKFDPEAYVPAVAGYYTAPNGQMLSFPFNSSTPVFHYNKDAFKAAGMDPEKPPTTWPEVALAAAKLKASGHKC
;
A
#
# COMPACT_ATOMS: atom_id res chain seq x y z
N MET A 1 -60.49 27.36 9.14
CA MET A 1 -59.47 26.27 9.11
C MET A 1 -58.33 26.73 8.22
N ASN A 2 -57.12 26.91 8.81
CA ASN A 2 -56.00 27.67 8.19
C ASN A 2 -55.18 26.83 7.20
N TYR A 3 -55.58 26.80 5.97
CA TYR A 3 -54.84 26.11 4.87
C TYR A 3 -53.41 26.61 4.63
N LYS A 4 -53.09 27.84 5.06
CA LYS A 4 -51.74 28.40 4.90
C LYS A 4 -50.68 27.75 5.84
N LYS A 5 -51.09 27.18 6.99
CA LYS A 5 -50.19 26.50 7.90
C LYS A 5 -49.90 25.06 7.48
N SER A 6 -50.80 24.42 6.77
CA SER A 6 -50.60 23.05 6.23
C SER A 6 -49.69 22.99 5.01
N LEU A 7 -49.68 24.04 4.19
CA LEU A 7 -48.75 24.16 3.04
C LEU A 7 -47.30 24.39 3.45
N ALA A 8 -47.05 25.10 4.53
CA ALA A 8 -45.71 25.31 5.06
C ALA A 8 -45.11 24.04 5.68
N ALA A 9 -45.94 23.20 6.31
CA ALA A 9 -45.48 21.91 6.86
C ALA A 9 -45.15 20.87 5.75
N LEU A 10 -45.86 20.91 4.60
CA LEU A 10 -45.57 20.02 3.46
C LEU A 10 -44.28 20.42 2.72
N ALA A 11 -43.94 21.70 2.67
CA ALA A 11 -42.72 22.21 2.02
C ALA A 11 -41.45 21.84 2.81
N ILE A 12 -41.54 21.69 4.13
CA ILE A 12 -40.38 21.29 4.97
C ILE A 12 -40.11 19.78 4.87
N ALA A 13 -41.15 18.97 4.65
CA ALA A 13 -40.98 17.53 4.50
C ALA A 13 -40.37 17.12 3.14
N ALA A 14 -40.45 17.96 2.13
CA ALA A 14 -39.92 17.66 0.79
C ALA A 14 -38.38 17.93 0.66
N PHE A 15 -37.73 18.59 1.61
CA PHE A 15 -36.29 18.87 1.62
C PHE A 15 -35.46 17.89 2.45
N SER A 16 -36.08 16.87 3.02
CA SER A 16 -35.36 15.75 3.66
C SER A 16 -34.87 14.73 2.62
N VAL A 17 -34.31 15.19 1.49
CA VAL A 17 -33.44 14.34 0.67
C VAL A 17 -32.19 14.13 1.50
N GLY A 18 -32.13 13.00 2.20
CA GLY A 18 -31.04 12.66 3.08
C GLY A 18 -29.72 12.86 2.33
N ALA A 19 -28.90 13.77 2.81
CA ALA A 19 -27.49 13.77 2.52
C ALA A 19 -26.97 12.41 3.01
N GLN A 20 -26.93 11.42 2.13
CA GLN A 20 -26.34 10.12 2.42
C GLN A 20 -24.85 10.41 2.64
N ALA A 21 -24.44 10.36 3.90
CA ALA A 21 -23.04 10.58 4.24
C ALA A 21 -22.25 9.47 3.55
N GLN A 22 -21.18 9.84 2.83
CA GLN A 22 -20.28 8.88 2.23
C GLN A 22 -19.75 7.91 3.29
N THR A 23 -19.68 6.63 2.97
CA THR A 23 -19.06 5.65 3.86
C THR A 23 -17.54 5.85 3.84
N GLU A 24 -16.96 6.19 5.00
CA GLU A 24 -15.51 6.37 5.09
C GLU A 24 -14.78 5.03 5.16
N ILE A 25 -13.74 4.90 4.31
CA ILE A 25 -12.84 3.76 4.23
C ILE A 25 -11.47 4.21 4.72
N GLN A 26 -11.08 3.78 5.90
CA GLN A 26 -9.76 4.07 6.49
C GLN A 26 -8.68 3.24 5.81
N TRP A 27 -7.70 3.89 5.22
CA TRP A 27 -6.53 3.27 4.60
C TRP A 27 -5.26 3.68 5.34
N TRP A 28 -4.67 2.75 6.09
CA TRP A 28 -3.41 2.98 6.80
C TRP A 28 -2.23 2.54 5.96
N HIS A 29 -1.23 3.42 5.85
CA HIS A 29 -0.05 3.22 5.03
C HIS A 29 1.22 3.74 5.69
N SER A 30 2.38 3.33 5.15
CA SER A 30 3.72 3.73 5.61
C SER A 30 4.51 4.50 4.54
N MET A 31 3.82 5.05 3.55
CA MET A 31 4.45 5.82 2.48
C MET A 31 4.66 7.26 2.93
N GLY A 32 5.92 7.68 3.06
CA GLY A 32 6.29 9.06 3.38
C GLY A 32 6.81 9.83 2.16
N GLY A 33 6.98 11.16 2.29
CA GLY A 33 7.51 12.02 1.23
C GLY A 33 6.69 11.91 -0.06
N ALA A 34 7.34 11.91 -1.21
CA ALA A 34 6.70 11.84 -2.53
C ALA A 34 5.79 10.61 -2.71
N LEU A 35 6.11 9.46 -2.08
CA LEU A 35 5.24 8.30 -2.12
C LEU A 35 3.97 8.51 -1.31
N GLY A 36 4.04 9.27 -0.21
CA GLY A 36 2.85 9.67 0.55
C GLY A 36 1.95 10.62 -0.22
N GLU A 37 2.52 11.56 -0.97
CA GLU A 37 1.78 12.43 -1.88
C GLU A 37 1.05 11.60 -2.95
N TRP A 38 1.73 10.64 -3.55
CA TRP A 38 1.12 9.72 -4.52
C TRP A 38 -0.06 8.93 -3.92
N VAL A 39 0.05 8.44 -2.69
CA VAL A 39 -1.06 7.76 -1.99
C VAL A 39 -2.26 8.70 -1.81
N ASN A 40 -2.00 9.96 -1.41
CA ASN A 40 -3.05 10.95 -1.27
C ASN A 40 -3.73 11.28 -2.60
N ASP A 41 -2.97 11.37 -3.69
CA ASP A 41 -3.52 11.60 -5.03
C ASP A 41 -4.40 10.43 -5.49
N GLN A 42 -3.98 9.17 -5.27
CA GLN A 42 -4.81 8.00 -5.54
C GLN A 42 -6.15 8.05 -4.79
N ALA A 43 -6.11 8.38 -3.50
CA ALA A 43 -7.33 8.51 -2.71
C ALA A 43 -8.22 9.66 -3.19
N LYS A 44 -7.62 10.79 -3.55
CA LYS A 44 -8.32 11.96 -4.09
C LYS A 44 -9.02 11.63 -5.41
N ASP A 45 -8.34 10.96 -6.33
CA ASP A 45 -8.88 10.59 -7.63
C ASP A 45 -10.05 9.61 -7.48
N PHE A 46 -9.90 8.60 -6.61
CA PHE A 46 -11.00 7.69 -6.28
C PHE A 46 -12.19 8.45 -5.69
N ASN A 47 -11.96 9.31 -4.71
CA ASN A 47 -13.01 10.08 -4.04
C ASN A 47 -13.73 11.04 -5.00
N ALA A 48 -13.03 11.53 -6.04
CA ALA A 48 -13.63 12.37 -7.07
C ALA A 48 -14.47 11.58 -8.10
N SER A 49 -14.18 10.29 -8.28
CA SER A 49 -14.81 9.44 -9.30
C SER A 49 -16.20 8.95 -8.93
N GLN A 50 -16.60 8.98 -7.66
CA GLN A 50 -17.87 8.50 -7.14
C GLN A 50 -18.25 9.24 -5.84
N LYS A 51 -19.46 8.98 -5.29
CA LYS A 51 -20.00 9.69 -4.11
C LYS A 51 -20.42 8.79 -2.97
N ASP A 52 -20.31 7.48 -3.11
CA ASP A 52 -20.80 6.52 -2.12
C ASP A 52 -19.77 6.26 -1.01
N TYR A 53 -18.49 6.28 -1.37
CA TYR A 53 -17.37 5.98 -0.48
C TYR A 53 -16.36 7.11 -0.47
N LYS A 54 -15.65 7.24 0.66
CA LYS A 54 -14.54 8.19 0.80
C LYS A 54 -13.35 7.48 1.42
N ILE A 55 -12.29 7.28 0.64
CA ILE A 55 -11.03 6.79 1.15
C ILE A 55 -10.33 7.89 1.95
N VAL A 56 -9.94 7.57 3.18
CA VAL A 56 -9.19 8.44 4.09
C VAL A 56 -7.81 7.80 4.32
N PRO A 57 -6.79 8.20 3.55
CA PRO A 57 -5.43 7.69 3.75
C PRO A 57 -4.85 8.28 5.05
N THR A 58 -4.18 7.44 5.82
CA THR A 58 -3.54 7.86 7.07
C THR A 58 -2.14 7.28 7.14
N PHE A 59 -1.14 8.14 7.14
CA PHE A 59 0.24 7.74 7.39
C PHE A 59 0.42 7.32 8.85
N LYS A 60 0.97 6.13 9.09
CA LYS A 60 1.13 5.52 10.42
C LYS A 60 2.60 5.34 10.83
N GLY A 61 3.51 6.14 10.27
CA GLY A 61 4.94 5.97 10.53
C GLY A 61 5.56 4.89 9.64
N GLY A 62 6.67 4.32 10.09
CA GLY A 62 7.32 3.21 9.41
C GLY A 62 6.49 1.92 9.43
N TYR A 63 6.96 0.90 8.73
CA TYR A 63 6.22 -0.37 8.61
C TYR A 63 5.98 -1.07 9.95
N ASP A 64 6.98 -1.08 10.83
CA ASP A 64 6.87 -1.73 12.15
C ASP A 64 5.90 -0.96 13.07
N GLU A 65 5.93 0.36 13.01
CA GLU A 65 5.03 1.23 13.75
C GLU A 65 3.59 1.04 13.29
N SER A 66 3.37 1.04 11.97
CA SER A 66 2.06 0.82 11.34
C SER A 66 1.50 -0.56 11.69
N MET A 67 2.33 -1.62 11.64
CA MET A 67 1.93 -2.98 12.00
C MET A 67 1.55 -3.08 13.47
N THR A 68 2.34 -2.50 14.37
CA THR A 68 2.07 -2.48 15.80
C THR A 68 0.76 -1.76 16.11
N ALA A 69 0.54 -0.61 15.48
CA ALA A 69 -0.70 0.15 15.61
C ALA A 69 -1.91 -0.64 15.09
N ALA A 70 -1.77 -1.34 13.95
CA ALA A 70 -2.83 -2.14 13.38
C ALA A 70 -3.21 -3.33 14.28
N ILE A 71 -2.23 -4.01 14.87
CA ILE A 71 -2.48 -5.12 15.82
C ILE A 71 -3.23 -4.60 17.05
N ALA A 72 -2.84 -3.45 17.60
CA ALA A 72 -3.52 -2.85 18.74
C ALA A 72 -4.97 -2.44 18.38
N ALA A 73 -5.15 -1.82 17.22
CA ALA A 73 -6.45 -1.40 16.72
C ALA A 73 -7.38 -2.61 16.47
N PHE A 74 -6.86 -3.70 15.89
CA PHE A 74 -7.63 -4.93 15.70
C PHE A 74 -8.12 -5.50 17.03
N ARG A 75 -7.24 -5.58 18.04
CA ARG A 75 -7.60 -6.07 19.38
C ARG A 75 -8.66 -5.22 20.09
N SER A 76 -8.70 -3.93 19.78
CA SER A 76 -9.69 -2.98 20.35
C SER A 76 -10.96 -2.84 19.49
N GLY A 77 -11.07 -3.57 18.38
CA GLY A 77 -12.22 -3.48 17.47
C GLY A 77 -12.24 -2.24 16.57
N ASN A 78 -11.11 -1.53 16.43
CA ASN A 78 -10.98 -0.30 15.66
C ASN A 78 -9.96 -0.42 14.52
N ALA A 79 -9.85 -1.61 13.92
CA ALA A 79 -8.94 -1.86 12.81
C ALA A 79 -9.29 -1.00 11.57
N PRO A 80 -8.30 -0.59 10.76
CA PRO A 80 -8.56 0.06 9.49
C PRO A 80 -9.25 -0.92 8.51
N HIS A 81 -9.90 -0.37 7.50
CA HIS A 81 -10.51 -1.17 6.43
C HIS A 81 -9.45 -1.68 5.45
N ILE A 82 -8.41 -0.87 5.19
CA ILE A 82 -7.28 -1.21 4.33
C ILE A 82 -6.00 -0.95 5.11
N LEU A 83 -5.09 -1.91 5.11
CA LEU A 83 -3.78 -1.81 5.73
C LEU A 83 -2.69 -2.16 4.72
N GLN A 84 -1.74 -1.26 4.49
CA GLN A 84 -0.51 -1.60 3.79
C GLN A 84 0.41 -2.37 4.73
N VAL A 85 0.90 -3.51 4.25
CA VAL A 85 1.83 -4.39 4.98
C VAL A 85 3.07 -4.59 4.13
N PHE A 86 4.25 -4.50 4.76
CA PHE A 86 5.51 -4.78 4.10
C PHE A 86 5.78 -6.29 4.03
N GLU A 87 6.73 -6.69 3.19
CA GLU A 87 7.00 -8.11 2.89
C GLU A 87 7.33 -8.94 4.12
N VAL A 88 8.11 -8.43 5.07
CA VAL A 88 8.46 -9.15 6.31
C VAL A 88 7.24 -9.34 7.21
N GLY A 89 6.30 -8.39 7.20
CA GLY A 89 5.04 -8.46 7.93
C GLY A 89 4.01 -9.42 7.32
N THR A 90 4.18 -9.80 6.06
CA THR A 90 3.23 -10.64 5.34
C THR A 90 3.01 -11.98 6.03
N ALA A 91 4.06 -12.66 6.50
CA ALA A 91 3.94 -13.93 7.22
C ALA A 91 3.12 -13.79 8.53
N THR A 92 3.31 -12.70 9.26
CA THR A 92 2.52 -12.38 10.46
C THR A 92 1.04 -12.20 10.12
N MET A 93 0.74 -11.49 9.04
CA MET A 93 -0.64 -11.29 8.60
C MET A 93 -1.28 -12.58 8.09
N MET A 94 -0.54 -13.40 7.35
CA MET A 94 -1.00 -14.73 6.91
C MET A 94 -1.34 -15.65 8.08
N ALA A 95 -0.59 -15.57 9.18
CA ALA A 95 -0.83 -16.34 10.39
C ALA A 95 -1.98 -15.79 11.25
N SER A 96 -2.42 -14.56 11.01
CA SER A 96 -3.42 -13.84 11.80
C SER A 96 -4.84 -14.30 11.47
N LYS A 97 -5.33 -15.31 12.18
CA LYS A 97 -6.68 -15.85 11.96
C LYS A 97 -7.75 -14.79 12.24
N GLY A 98 -8.60 -14.54 11.26
CA GLY A 98 -9.74 -13.62 11.38
C GLY A 98 -9.39 -12.14 11.35
N ALA A 99 -8.10 -11.75 11.24
CA ALA A 99 -7.70 -10.36 11.17
C ALA A 99 -7.77 -9.78 9.75
N ILE A 100 -7.69 -10.64 8.74
CA ILE A 100 -7.77 -10.23 7.33
C ILE A 100 -8.84 -11.03 6.59
N VAL A 101 -9.42 -10.42 5.57
CA VAL A 101 -10.28 -11.09 4.60
C VAL A 101 -9.49 -11.20 3.30
N PRO A 102 -9.29 -12.42 2.76
CA PRO A 102 -8.57 -12.61 1.49
C PRO A 102 -9.21 -11.81 0.36
N VAL A 103 -8.37 -11.12 -0.44
CA VAL A 103 -8.85 -10.23 -1.51
C VAL A 103 -9.68 -10.96 -2.56
N GLY A 104 -9.34 -12.20 -2.91
CA GLY A 104 -10.13 -13.02 -3.81
C GLY A 104 -11.55 -13.28 -3.28
N LYS A 105 -11.69 -13.46 -1.95
CA LYS A 105 -13.02 -13.59 -1.32
C LYS A 105 -13.79 -12.26 -1.35
N VAL A 106 -13.14 -11.14 -1.06
CA VAL A 106 -13.80 -9.82 -1.13
C VAL A 106 -14.34 -9.56 -2.54
N MET A 107 -13.55 -9.86 -3.57
CA MET A 107 -13.98 -9.72 -4.97
C MET A 107 -15.15 -10.65 -5.32
N GLN A 108 -15.07 -11.89 -4.89
CA GLN A 108 -16.14 -12.87 -5.11
C GLN A 108 -17.44 -12.45 -4.42
N ASP A 109 -17.38 -12.02 -3.17
CA ASP A 109 -18.55 -11.58 -2.41
C ASP A 109 -19.21 -10.33 -3.06
N ALA A 110 -18.38 -9.48 -3.70
CA ALA A 110 -18.85 -8.32 -4.46
C ALA A 110 -19.35 -8.68 -5.89
N GLY A 111 -19.32 -9.94 -6.29
CA GLY A 111 -19.68 -10.37 -7.64
C GLY A 111 -18.69 -9.93 -8.73
N LEU A 112 -17.46 -9.58 -8.34
CA LEU A 112 -16.42 -9.11 -9.24
C LEU A 112 -15.48 -10.27 -9.63
N LYS A 113 -15.02 -10.24 -10.88
CA LYS A 113 -14.00 -11.19 -11.35
C LYS A 113 -12.65 -10.84 -10.74
N PHE A 114 -11.98 -11.83 -10.17
CA PHE A 114 -10.63 -11.72 -9.68
C PHE A 114 -9.72 -12.69 -10.45
N ASP A 115 -8.64 -12.16 -11.02
CA ASP A 115 -7.67 -12.92 -11.78
C ASP A 115 -6.28 -12.72 -11.18
N PRO A 116 -5.77 -13.68 -10.39
CA PRO A 116 -4.43 -13.60 -9.83
C PRO A 116 -3.32 -13.69 -10.86
N GLU A 117 -3.58 -14.23 -12.06
CA GLU A 117 -2.59 -14.32 -13.15
C GLU A 117 -2.36 -12.98 -13.86
N ALA A 118 -3.21 -11.98 -13.61
CA ALA A 118 -2.99 -10.60 -14.08
C ALA A 118 -1.80 -9.91 -13.41
N TYR A 119 -1.25 -10.46 -12.32
CA TYR A 119 -0.11 -9.93 -11.60
C TYR A 119 1.19 -10.61 -12.02
N VAL A 120 2.33 -9.89 -11.86
CA VAL A 120 3.66 -10.48 -12.06
C VAL A 120 3.83 -11.70 -11.15
N PRO A 121 4.13 -12.91 -11.67
CA PRO A 121 4.09 -14.14 -10.87
C PRO A 121 4.99 -14.12 -9.63
N ALA A 122 6.18 -13.55 -9.72
CA ALA A 122 7.11 -13.40 -8.59
C ALA A 122 6.53 -12.52 -7.48
N VAL A 123 5.73 -11.52 -7.83
CA VAL A 123 5.06 -10.63 -6.87
C VAL A 123 3.81 -11.32 -6.31
N ALA A 124 2.97 -11.91 -7.17
CA ALA A 124 1.76 -12.61 -6.75
C ALA A 124 2.06 -13.74 -5.75
N GLY A 125 3.12 -14.51 -5.98
CA GLY A 125 3.55 -15.58 -5.08
C GLY A 125 3.86 -15.12 -3.66
N TYR A 126 4.29 -13.88 -3.50
CA TYR A 126 4.59 -13.30 -2.19
C TYR A 126 3.34 -13.15 -1.31
N TYR A 127 2.20 -12.88 -1.94
CA TYR A 127 0.90 -12.60 -1.28
C TYR A 127 -0.04 -13.80 -1.31
N THR A 128 0.45 -14.96 -1.76
CA THR A 128 -0.34 -16.17 -1.90
C THR A 128 0.00 -17.16 -0.79
N ALA A 129 -1.02 -17.64 -0.09
CA ALA A 129 -0.90 -18.65 0.93
C ALA A 129 -0.56 -20.04 0.31
N PRO A 130 -0.02 -20.98 1.10
CA PRO A 130 0.32 -22.33 0.60
C PRO A 130 -0.82 -23.11 -0.05
N ASN A 131 -2.07 -22.76 0.24
CA ASN A 131 -3.26 -23.33 -0.38
C ASN A 131 -3.63 -22.69 -1.73
N GLY A 132 -2.78 -21.79 -2.27
CA GLY A 132 -3.02 -21.10 -3.53
C GLY A 132 -3.92 -19.87 -3.44
N GLN A 133 -4.42 -19.50 -2.25
CA GLN A 133 -5.28 -18.34 -2.08
C GLN A 133 -4.45 -17.06 -1.97
N MET A 134 -4.67 -16.09 -2.85
CA MET A 134 -4.10 -14.75 -2.73
C MET A 134 -4.81 -13.99 -1.61
N LEU A 135 -4.06 -13.55 -0.60
CA LEU A 135 -4.57 -12.93 0.62
C LEU A 135 -4.66 -11.41 0.51
N SER A 136 -3.80 -10.79 -0.29
CA SER A 136 -3.75 -9.33 -0.45
C SER A 136 -3.44 -8.93 -1.89
N PHE A 137 -3.80 -7.70 -2.26
CA PHE A 137 -3.39 -7.11 -3.52
C PHE A 137 -1.92 -6.68 -3.44
N PRO A 138 -1.10 -6.95 -4.48
CA PRO A 138 0.17 -6.27 -4.66
C PRO A 138 -0.06 -4.76 -4.80
N PHE A 139 0.63 -3.97 -3.99
CA PHE A 139 0.53 -2.50 -4.03
C PHE A 139 1.82 -1.89 -4.60
N ASN A 140 2.95 -2.23 -4.01
CA ASN A 140 4.28 -1.93 -4.51
C ASN A 140 5.21 -3.08 -4.17
N SER A 141 6.33 -3.19 -4.88
CA SER A 141 7.32 -4.22 -4.62
C SER A 141 8.72 -3.61 -4.75
N SER A 142 9.49 -3.72 -3.66
CA SER A 142 10.89 -3.31 -3.65
C SER A 142 11.72 -4.29 -4.47
N THR A 143 12.61 -3.76 -5.29
CA THR A 143 13.56 -4.56 -6.06
C THR A 143 14.97 -4.09 -5.69
N PRO A 144 15.86 -4.98 -5.21
CA PRO A 144 17.24 -4.65 -4.99
C PRO A 144 17.91 -4.24 -6.29
N VAL A 145 18.62 -3.11 -6.28
CA VAL A 145 19.41 -2.64 -7.42
C VAL A 145 20.81 -2.29 -6.96
N PHE A 146 21.77 -2.51 -7.81
CA PHE A 146 23.17 -2.18 -7.53
C PHE A 146 23.50 -0.82 -8.14
N HIS A 147 23.70 0.18 -7.29
CA HIS A 147 24.18 1.50 -7.67
C HIS A 147 25.70 1.58 -7.48
N TYR A 148 26.40 2.12 -8.46
CA TYR A 148 27.84 2.40 -8.35
C TYR A 148 28.18 3.76 -8.96
N ASN A 149 29.24 4.38 -8.41
CA ASN A 149 29.73 5.66 -8.88
C ASN A 149 30.77 5.43 -9.99
N LYS A 150 30.42 5.82 -11.22
CA LYS A 150 31.30 5.67 -12.39
C LYS A 150 32.59 6.46 -12.27
N ASP A 151 32.55 7.66 -11.68
CA ASP A 151 33.75 8.48 -11.51
C ASP A 151 34.70 7.87 -10.48
N ALA A 152 34.18 7.31 -9.39
CA ALA A 152 34.98 6.57 -8.42
C ALA A 152 35.62 5.31 -9.03
N PHE A 153 34.89 4.58 -9.88
CA PHE A 153 35.44 3.45 -10.62
C PHE A 153 36.63 3.87 -11.50
N LYS A 154 36.44 4.94 -12.28
CA LYS A 154 37.48 5.49 -13.14
C LYS A 154 38.70 5.95 -12.31
N ALA A 155 38.50 6.64 -11.22
CA ALA A 155 39.58 7.08 -10.32
C ALA A 155 40.34 5.91 -9.70
N ALA A 156 39.67 4.78 -9.44
CA ALA A 156 40.27 3.54 -8.95
C ALA A 156 40.88 2.64 -10.05
N GLY A 157 40.97 3.13 -11.29
CA GLY A 157 41.51 2.38 -12.41
C GLY A 157 40.64 1.23 -12.93
N MET A 158 39.34 1.31 -12.68
CA MET A 158 38.34 0.35 -13.17
C MET A 158 37.57 0.92 -14.37
N ASP A 159 37.06 0.05 -15.21
CA ASP A 159 36.21 0.44 -16.33
C ASP A 159 34.83 0.85 -15.83
N PRO A 160 34.42 2.12 -15.98
CA PRO A 160 33.11 2.60 -15.49
C PRO A 160 31.91 2.01 -16.27
N GLU A 161 32.14 1.38 -17.41
CA GLU A 161 31.07 0.75 -18.21
C GLU A 161 30.93 -0.76 -17.93
N LYS A 162 31.79 -1.29 -17.05
CA LYS A 162 31.77 -2.71 -16.65
C LYS A 162 31.49 -2.86 -15.16
N PRO A 163 30.22 -2.71 -14.71
CA PRO A 163 29.89 -2.93 -13.33
C PRO A 163 30.10 -4.41 -12.94
N PRO A 164 30.39 -4.68 -11.65
CA PRO A 164 30.41 -6.05 -11.16
C PRO A 164 29.04 -6.70 -11.30
N THR A 165 29.04 -7.96 -11.72
CA THR A 165 27.83 -8.75 -11.94
C THR A 165 27.67 -9.89 -10.93
N THR A 166 28.72 -10.14 -10.15
CA THR A 166 28.76 -11.19 -9.13
C THR A 166 29.25 -10.64 -7.79
N TRP A 167 28.90 -11.29 -6.71
CA TRP A 167 29.36 -10.90 -5.39
C TRP A 167 30.89 -10.90 -5.22
N PRO A 168 31.66 -11.89 -5.77
CA PRO A 168 33.11 -11.83 -5.78
C PRO A 168 33.65 -10.59 -6.50
N GLU A 169 33.06 -10.21 -7.65
CA GLU A 169 33.45 -8.99 -8.37
C GLU A 169 33.13 -7.71 -7.58
N VAL A 170 32.01 -7.68 -6.85
CA VAL A 170 31.67 -6.58 -5.93
C VAL A 170 32.76 -6.45 -4.86
N ALA A 171 33.16 -7.56 -4.24
CA ALA A 171 34.20 -7.56 -3.22
C ALA A 171 35.56 -7.05 -3.77
N LEU A 172 35.95 -7.47 -4.98
CA LEU A 172 37.16 -6.99 -5.66
C LEU A 172 37.09 -5.50 -6.00
N ALA A 173 35.94 -5.03 -6.50
CA ALA A 173 35.73 -3.62 -6.78
C ALA A 173 35.80 -2.77 -5.51
N ALA A 174 35.16 -3.23 -4.42
CA ALA A 174 35.23 -2.56 -3.13
C ALA A 174 36.64 -2.46 -2.57
N ALA A 175 37.47 -3.52 -2.71
CA ALA A 175 38.87 -3.49 -2.30
C ALA A 175 39.68 -2.46 -3.09
N LYS A 176 39.49 -2.35 -4.42
CA LYS A 176 40.14 -1.35 -5.27
C LYS A 176 39.71 0.08 -4.92
N LEU A 177 38.41 0.31 -4.71
CA LEU A 177 37.89 1.60 -4.29
C LEU A 177 38.48 2.04 -2.94
N LYS A 178 38.54 1.12 -1.98
CA LYS A 178 39.18 1.37 -0.69
C LYS A 178 40.65 1.72 -0.83
N ALA A 179 41.41 0.99 -1.64
CA ALA A 179 42.81 1.23 -1.90
C ALA A 179 43.09 2.59 -2.58
N SER A 180 42.17 3.10 -3.37
CA SER A 180 42.22 4.42 -4.01
C SER A 180 41.71 5.57 -3.11
N GLY A 181 41.40 5.29 -1.83
CA GLY A 181 41.02 6.31 -0.83
C GLY A 181 39.55 6.60 -0.75
N HIS A 182 38.69 5.88 -1.51
CA HIS A 182 37.26 6.00 -1.38
C HIS A 182 36.75 5.29 -0.12
N LYS A 183 35.82 5.93 0.59
CA LYS A 183 35.12 5.33 1.72
C LYS A 183 33.82 4.66 1.23
N CYS A 184 33.54 3.48 1.75
CA CYS A 184 32.25 2.82 1.53
C CYS A 184 31.18 3.42 2.44
#